data_4ee32141164a5b14030dd47389eb1a6d
#
_entry.id   4ee32141164a5b14030dd47389eb1a6d
#
_cell.length_a   1.000
_cell.length_b   1.000
_cell.length_c   1.000
_cell.angle_alpha   90.00
_cell.angle_beta   90.00
_cell.angle_gamma   90.00
#
_symmetry.space_group_name_H-M   'P 1'
#
loop_
_entity.id
_entity.type
_entity.pdbx_description
1 polymer ?
#
loop_
_entity_poly.entity_id
_entity_poly.type
_entity_poly.pdbx_seq_one_letter_code
_entity_poly.pdbx_strand_id
1 'polypeptide(L)'
;MTETLTNRQINIMQTLVSMLESKEPIKITTAELAKRCQITEAAIYKHFPSKRKIYEGLVDFCEENIFPRISSIKKEVSSPETPFNICTFILAFCEKNKGICKILTREVLTPDEIKIEEKVNHLFERFELEIKLAFQNYEQSSKAKFNLTPTDSAGLVISILEGKIQGFVRSNFKRKVLEEWNEYSSKLMLTIYK
;
A
#
# COMPACT_ATOMS: atom_id res chain seq x y z
N MET A 1 -5.00 20.96 3.08
CA MET A 1 -6.28 20.74 2.36
C MET A 1 -5.92 19.96 1.10
N THR A 2 -6.23 18.67 1.04
CA THR A 2 -6.09 17.87 -0.19
C THR A 2 -7.16 18.36 -1.16
N GLU A 3 -6.73 18.86 -2.31
CA GLU A 3 -7.67 19.23 -3.38
C GLU A 3 -8.44 17.98 -3.81
N THR A 4 -9.76 18.08 -3.81
CA THR A 4 -10.62 16.97 -4.28
C THR A 4 -10.33 16.69 -5.75
N LEU A 5 -9.94 15.46 -6.06
CA LEU A 5 -9.66 15.02 -7.43
C LEU A 5 -10.88 15.25 -8.33
N THR A 6 -10.66 15.79 -9.49
CA THR A 6 -11.71 15.92 -10.52
C THR A 6 -12.05 14.56 -11.12
N ASN A 7 -13.27 14.38 -11.65
CA ASN A 7 -13.67 13.16 -12.34
C ASN A 7 -12.69 12.76 -13.46
N ARG A 8 -12.05 13.74 -14.11
CA ARG A 8 -11.08 13.49 -15.16
C ARG A 8 -9.77 12.94 -14.60
N GLN A 9 -9.29 13.49 -13.48
CA GLN A 9 -8.10 12.98 -12.81
C GLN A 9 -8.32 11.54 -12.33
N ILE A 10 -9.47 11.25 -11.74
CA ILE A 10 -9.85 9.89 -11.34
C ILE A 10 -9.83 8.93 -12.54
N ASN A 11 -10.43 9.32 -13.67
CA ASN A 11 -10.44 8.49 -14.87
C ASN A 11 -9.02 8.19 -15.41
N ILE A 12 -8.14 9.19 -15.43
CA ILE A 12 -6.75 9.04 -15.85
C ILE A 12 -6.01 8.07 -14.93
N MET A 13 -6.16 8.21 -13.62
CA MET A 13 -5.55 7.35 -12.63
C MET A 13 -6.06 5.89 -12.73
N GLN A 14 -7.38 5.69 -12.87
CA GLN A 14 -7.97 4.37 -13.04
C GLN A 14 -7.51 3.68 -14.32
N THR A 15 -7.39 4.45 -15.42
CA THR A 15 -6.87 3.93 -16.69
C THR A 15 -5.41 3.49 -16.54
N LEU A 16 -4.59 4.28 -15.83
CA LEU A 16 -3.20 3.90 -15.55
C LEU A 16 -3.13 2.61 -14.70
N VAL A 17 -3.93 2.50 -13.65
CA VAL A 17 -4.01 1.27 -12.83
C VAL A 17 -4.37 0.06 -13.69
N SER A 18 -5.37 0.18 -14.57
CA SER A 18 -5.75 -0.88 -15.51
C SER A 18 -4.62 -1.28 -16.47
N MET A 19 -3.83 -0.30 -16.94
CA MET A 19 -2.65 -0.57 -17.77
C MET A 19 -1.57 -1.33 -16.98
N LEU A 20 -1.35 -0.98 -15.72
CA LEU A 20 -0.40 -1.65 -14.84
C LEU A 20 -0.84 -3.09 -14.50
N GLU A 21 -2.13 -3.36 -14.46
CA GLU A 21 -2.69 -4.70 -14.20
C GLU A 21 -2.65 -5.63 -15.42
N SER A 22 -2.47 -5.07 -16.62
CA SER A 22 -2.46 -5.85 -17.84
C SER A 22 -1.35 -6.90 -17.83
N LYS A 23 -1.68 -8.09 -18.34
CA LYS A 23 -0.71 -9.18 -18.54
C LYS A 23 0.13 -8.98 -19.80
N GLU A 24 -0.34 -8.17 -20.73
CA GLU A 24 0.41 -7.84 -21.93
C GLU A 24 1.50 -6.81 -21.61
N PRO A 25 2.67 -6.90 -22.24
CA PRO A 25 3.74 -5.92 -22.07
C PRO A 25 3.33 -4.58 -22.69
N ILE A 26 2.66 -3.75 -21.91
CA ILE A 26 2.21 -2.42 -22.34
C ILE A 26 3.27 -1.41 -21.92
N LYS A 27 3.76 -0.63 -22.88
CA LYS A 27 4.63 0.50 -22.58
C LYS A 27 3.82 1.60 -21.92
N ILE A 28 4.11 1.90 -20.66
CA ILE A 28 3.44 2.95 -19.89
C ILE A 28 3.99 4.33 -20.33
N THR A 29 3.32 4.94 -21.31
CA THR A 29 3.61 6.29 -21.81
C THR A 29 2.38 7.17 -21.70
N THR A 30 2.58 8.49 -21.68
CA THR A 30 1.46 9.46 -21.70
C THR A 30 0.65 9.36 -22.98
N ALA A 31 1.29 9.06 -24.13
CA ALA A 31 0.61 8.83 -25.39
C ALA A 31 -0.34 7.63 -25.35
N GLU A 32 0.12 6.48 -24.83
CA GLU A 32 -0.73 5.29 -24.71
C GLU A 32 -1.84 5.50 -23.68
N LEU A 33 -1.53 6.18 -22.56
CA LEU A 33 -2.52 6.55 -21.54
C LEU A 33 -3.61 7.47 -22.12
N ALA A 34 -3.22 8.49 -22.88
CA ALA A 34 -4.15 9.42 -23.56
C ALA A 34 -5.07 8.68 -24.53
N LYS A 35 -4.49 7.78 -25.35
CA LYS A 35 -5.24 6.92 -26.27
C LYS A 35 -6.30 6.08 -25.54
N ARG A 36 -5.95 5.47 -24.43
CA ARG A 36 -6.86 4.64 -23.61
C ARG A 36 -7.93 5.47 -22.90
N CYS A 37 -7.58 6.68 -22.46
CA CYS A 37 -8.53 7.64 -21.91
C CYS A 37 -9.43 8.31 -22.97
N GLN A 38 -9.17 8.07 -24.27
CA GLN A 38 -9.84 8.71 -25.42
C GLN A 38 -9.75 10.26 -25.36
N ILE A 39 -8.56 10.77 -25.03
CA ILE A 39 -8.24 12.21 -24.98
C ILE A 39 -6.87 12.46 -25.62
N THR A 40 -6.51 13.72 -25.76
CA THR A 40 -5.17 14.11 -26.25
C THR A 40 -4.13 14.06 -25.12
N GLU A 41 -2.85 13.91 -25.45
CA GLU A 41 -1.77 14.05 -24.47
C GLU A 41 -1.77 15.41 -23.80
N ALA A 42 -2.07 16.48 -24.55
CA ALA A 42 -2.22 17.83 -24.00
C ALA A 42 -3.30 17.89 -22.90
N ALA A 43 -4.39 17.13 -23.05
CA ALA A 43 -5.42 17.03 -22.04
C ALA A 43 -4.93 16.26 -20.78
N ILE A 44 -4.06 15.24 -20.94
CA ILE A 44 -3.39 14.59 -19.78
C ILE A 44 -2.56 15.63 -19.02
N TYR A 45 -1.68 16.36 -19.72
CA TYR A 45 -0.79 17.34 -19.10
C TYR A 45 -1.53 18.50 -18.41
N LYS A 46 -2.73 18.85 -18.87
CA LYS A 46 -3.59 19.84 -18.21
C LYS A 46 -4.02 19.38 -16.79
N HIS A 47 -4.19 18.09 -16.58
CA HIS A 47 -4.60 17.51 -15.29
C HIS A 47 -3.43 17.02 -14.43
N PHE A 48 -2.40 16.50 -15.07
CA PHE A 48 -1.19 16.00 -14.45
C PHE A 48 0.03 16.47 -15.23
N PRO A 49 0.83 17.41 -14.70
CA PRO A 49 1.96 18.02 -15.41
C PRO A 49 3.05 17.03 -15.85
N SER A 50 3.02 15.80 -15.36
CA SER A 50 3.94 14.72 -15.76
C SER A 50 3.34 13.34 -15.40
N LYS A 51 3.85 12.27 -16.02
CA LYS A 51 3.55 10.87 -15.63
C LYS A 51 3.83 10.62 -14.14
N ARG A 52 4.94 11.18 -13.63
CA ARG A 52 5.29 11.14 -12.22
C ARG A 52 4.15 11.66 -11.33
N LYS A 53 3.51 12.77 -11.70
CA LYS A 53 2.40 13.34 -10.92
C LYS A 53 1.17 12.43 -10.87
N ILE A 54 0.97 11.56 -11.86
CA ILE A 54 -0.09 10.54 -11.82
C ILE A 54 0.29 9.44 -10.80
N TYR A 55 1.54 8.99 -10.79
CA TYR A 55 2.02 8.03 -9.79
C TYR A 55 1.98 8.59 -8.37
N GLU A 56 2.43 9.85 -8.17
CA GLU A 56 2.30 10.54 -6.88
C GLU A 56 0.83 10.52 -6.41
N GLY A 57 -0.12 10.87 -7.28
CA GLY A 57 -1.54 10.82 -6.98
C GLY A 57 -2.04 9.42 -6.59
N LEU A 58 -1.50 8.35 -7.19
CA LEU A 58 -1.85 6.99 -6.80
C LEU A 58 -1.31 6.60 -5.42
N VAL A 59 -0.13 7.10 -5.03
CA VAL A 59 0.39 6.92 -3.66
C VAL A 59 -0.44 7.74 -2.67
N ASP A 60 -0.83 8.99 -3.02
CA ASP A 60 -1.74 9.81 -2.20
C ASP A 60 -3.08 9.10 -2.00
N PHE A 61 -3.62 8.50 -3.04
CA PHE A 61 -4.84 7.68 -2.96
C PHE A 61 -4.70 6.52 -1.96
N CYS A 62 -3.53 5.86 -1.91
CA CYS A 62 -3.27 4.84 -0.88
C CYS A 62 -3.34 5.44 0.52
N GLU A 63 -2.68 6.57 0.75
CA GLU A 63 -2.68 7.24 2.06
C GLU A 63 -4.09 7.63 2.51
N GLU A 64 -4.84 8.26 1.62
CA GLU A 64 -6.20 8.74 1.90
C GLU A 64 -7.21 7.61 2.20
N ASN A 65 -6.99 6.42 1.64
CA ASN A 65 -7.89 5.29 1.85
C ASN A 65 -7.43 4.36 2.97
N ILE A 66 -6.14 4.27 3.25
CA ILE A 66 -5.60 3.31 4.22
C ILE A 66 -5.57 3.92 5.63
N PHE A 67 -5.00 5.11 5.82
CA PHE A 67 -4.81 5.66 7.18
C PHE A 67 -6.09 5.96 7.96
N PRO A 68 -7.17 6.48 7.36
CA PRO A 68 -8.43 6.63 8.08
C PRO A 68 -8.97 5.30 8.61
N ARG A 69 -8.81 4.21 7.83
CA ARG A 69 -9.26 2.89 8.26
C ARG A 69 -8.34 2.30 9.34
N ILE A 70 -7.03 2.47 9.25
CA ILE A 70 -6.10 2.12 10.33
C ILE A 70 -6.50 2.83 11.62
N SER A 71 -6.81 4.13 11.55
CA SER A 71 -7.27 4.90 12.71
C SER A 71 -8.56 4.33 13.30
N SER A 72 -9.50 3.86 12.48
CA SER A 72 -10.72 3.18 12.94
C SER A 72 -10.41 1.86 13.62
N ILE A 73 -9.57 1.01 13.02
CA ILE A 73 -9.16 -0.29 13.59
C ILE A 73 -8.56 -0.09 15.00
N LYS A 74 -7.70 0.92 15.18
CA LYS A 74 -7.08 1.22 16.48
C LYS A 74 -8.04 1.74 17.53
N LYS A 75 -9.18 2.33 17.12
CA LYS A 75 -10.20 2.84 18.05
C LYS A 75 -11.18 1.78 18.52
N GLU A 76 -11.34 0.68 17.78
CA GLU A 76 -12.33 -0.35 18.10
C GLU A 76 -12.03 -0.98 19.47
N VAL A 77 -10.99 -1.75 19.61
CA VAL A 77 -10.52 -2.32 20.89
C VAL A 77 -9.02 -2.53 20.80
N SER A 78 -8.28 -2.15 21.84
CA SER A 78 -6.87 -2.56 21.94
C SER A 78 -6.79 -4.05 22.23
N SER A 79 -6.39 -4.83 21.24
CA SER A 79 -6.29 -6.29 21.33
C SER A 79 -4.95 -6.77 20.74
N PRO A 80 -4.51 -8.00 21.06
CA PRO A 80 -3.29 -8.56 20.48
C PRO A 80 -3.37 -8.68 18.95
N GLU A 81 -4.57 -8.76 18.38
CA GLU A 81 -4.82 -8.86 16.96
C GLU A 81 -4.74 -7.50 16.23
N THR A 82 -4.83 -6.38 16.94
CA THR A 82 -4.92 -5.04 16.31
C THR A 82 -3.78 -4.77 15.32
N PRO A 83 -2.48 -5.02 15.62
CA PRO A 83 -1.41 -4.82 14.66
C PRO A 83 -1.56 -5.71 13.41
N PHE A 84 -2.04 -6.93 13.59
CA PHE A 84 -2.24 -7.90 12.50
C PHE A 84 -3.47 -7.55 11.64
N ASN A 85 -4.53 -7.00 12.25
CA ASN A 85 -5.71 -6.51 11.55
C ASN A 85 -5.38 -5.30 10.64
N ILE A 86 -4.44 -4.44 11.06
CA ILE A 86 -3.89 -3.37 10.20
C ILE A 86 -3.26 -4.00 8.95
N CYS A 87 -2.39 -4.99 9.12
CA CYS A 87 -1.74 -5.67 8.00
C CYS A 87 -2.74 -6.40 7.10
N THR A 88 -3.73 -7.07 7.69
CA THR A 88 -4.83 -7.72 6.96
C THR A 88 -5.55 -6.72 6.06
N PHE A 89 -5.84 -5.53 6.58
CA PHE A 89 -6.49 -4.48 5.80
C PHE A 89 -5.60 -3.97 4.67
N ILE A 90 -4.30 -3.73 4.92
CA ILE A 90 -3.35 -3.30 3.88
C ILE A 90 -3.25 -4.35 2.77
N LEU A 91 -3.15 -5.64 3.11
CA LEU A 91 -3.11 -6.72 2.12
C LEU A 91 -4.42 -6.85 1.34
N ALA A 92 -5.57 -6.66 1.99
CA ALA A 92 -6.87 -6.64 1.33
C ALA A 92 -6.98 -5.46 0.33
N PHE A 93 -6.45 -4.31 0.70
CA PHE A 93 -6.34 -3.17 -0.21
C PHE A 93 -5.46 -3.50 -1.42
N CYS A 94 -4.31 -4.14 -1.19
CA CYS A 94 -3.39 -4.57 -2.25
C CYS A 94 -4.04 -5.58 -3.21
N GLU A 95 -4.78 -6.56 -2.72
CA GLU A 95 -5.48 -7.53 -3.58
C GLU A 95 -6.53 -6.87 -4.49
N LYS A 96 -7.16 -5.81 -4.01
CA LYS A 96 -8.15 -5.02 -4.78
C LYS A 96 -7.52 -4.03 -5.74
N ASN A 97 -6.26 -3.64 -5.52
CA ASN A 97 -5.56 -2.58 -6.25
C ASN A 97 -4.22 -3.08 -6.81
N LYS A 98 -4.27 -4.13 -7.62
CA LYS A 98 -3.09 -4.84 -8.14
C LYS A 98 -2.10 -3.93 -8.86
N GLY A 99 -2.60 -3.04 -9.73
CA GLY A 99 -1.76 -2.10 -10.45
C GLY A 99 -0.99 -1.15 -9.53
N ILE A 100 -1.61 -0.73 -8.42
CA ILE A 100 -0.94 0.08 -7.40
C ILE A 100 0.21 -0.70 -6.74
N CYS A 101 0.05 -2.01 -6.52
CA CYS A 101 1.12 -2.83 -5.93
C CYS A 101 2.41 -2.79 -6.75
N LYS A 102 2.34 -2.66 -8.09
CA LYS A 102 3.54 -2.50 -8.93
C LYS A 102 4.28 -1.19 -8.68
N ILE A 103 3.57 -0.15 -8.25
CA ILE A 103 4.18 1.12 -7.83
C ILE A 103 4.81 0.94 -6.45
N LEU A 104 4.07 0.33 -5.51
CA LEU A 104 4.54 0.09 -4.14
C LEU A 104 5.77 -0.83 -4.10
N THR A 105 5.90 -1.77 -5.03
CA THR A 105 7.08 -2.63 -5.18
C THR A 105 8.18 -2.03 -6.06
N ARG A 106 7.99 -0.83 -6.57
CA ARG A 106 8.90 -0.09 -7.47
C ARG A 106 9.16 -0.78 -8.82
N GLU A 107 8.42 -1.87 -9.15
CA GLU A 107 8.61 -2.67 -10.37
C GLU A 107 8.48 -1.84 -11.65
N VAL A 108 7.68 -0.77 -11.62
CA VAL A 108 7.36 0.06 -12.79
C VAL A 108 8.02 1.44 -12.74
N LEU A 109 8.83 1.71 -11.72
CA LEU A 109 9.53 2.98 -11.59
C LEU A 109 10.81 2.97 -12.42
N THR A 110 11.10 4.11 -13.04
CA THR A 110 12.34 4.36 -13.77
C THR A 110 13.30 5.20 -12.90
N PRO A 111 14.60 5.24 -13.21
CA PRO A 111 15.58 6.04 -12.43
C PRO A 111 15.19 7.51 -12.29
N ASP A 112 14.45 8.07 -13.26
CA ASP A 112 13.99 9.47 -13.21
C ASP A 112 12.82 9.68 -12.22
N GLU A 113 12.29 8.62 -11.63
CA GLU A 113 11.13 8.63 -10.74
C GLU A 113 11.52 8.47 -9.26
N ILE A 114 12.76 8.81 -8.87
CA ILE A 114 13.30 8.69 -7.51
C ILE A 114 12.38 9.32 -6.43
N LYS A 115 11.68 10.42 -6.76
CA LYS A 115 10.74 11.06 -5.83
C LYS A 115 9.50 10.20 -5.52
N ILE A 116 9.13 9.29 -6.43
CA ILE A 116 8.07 8.31 -6.15
C ILE A 116 8.58 7.25 -5.20
N GLU A 117 9.82 6.82 -5.40
CA GLU A 117 10.47 5.86 -4.52
C GLU A 117 10.55 6.40 -3.09
N GLU A 118 10.99 7.66 -2.91
CA GLU A 118 11.00 8.33 -1.61
C GLU A 118 9.60 8.37 -0.97
N LYS A 119 8.58 8.69 -1.76
CA LYS A 119 7.20 8.73 -1.29
C LYS A 119 6.67 7.35 -0.90
N VAL A 120 7.01 6.32 -1.65
CA VAL A 120 6.68 4.92 -1.30
C VAL A 120 7.40 4.49 -0.02
N ASN A 121 8.69 4.83 0.14
CA ASN A 121 9.43 4.57 1.37
C ASN A 121 8.73 5.20 2.57
N HIS A 122 8.38 6.48 2.45
CA HIS A 122 7.68 7.19 3.52
C HIS A 122 6.31 6.58 3.87
N LEU A 123 5.58 6.08 2.87
CA LEU A 123 4.33 5.35 3.10
C LEU A 123 4.56 4.10 3.96
N PHE A 124 5.60 3.29 3.67
CA PHE A 124 5.92 2.10 4.45
C PHE A 124 6.44 2.43 5.86
N GLU A 125 7.25 3.48 6.02
CA GLU A 125 7.67 3.99 7.34
C GLU A 125 6.45 4.37 8.20
N ARG A 126 5.44 4.98 7.60
CA ARG A 126 4.18 5.32 8.28
C ARG A 126 3.39 4.07 8.64
N PHE A 127 3.34 3.04 7.78
CA PHE A 127 2.71 1.76 8.14
C PHE A 127 3.40 1.11 9.33
N GLU A 128 4.74 1.07 9.33
CA GLU A 128 5.52 0.56 10.44
C GLU A 128 5.22 1.31 11.75
N LEU A 129 5.17 2.63 11.69
CA LEU A 129 4.82 3.47 12.85
C LEU A 129 3.43 3.14 13.39
N GLU A 130 2.42 2.99 12.53
CA GLU A 130 1.05 2.67 12.95
C GLU A 130 0.95 1.27 13.58
N ILE A 131 1.67 0.30 13.05
CA ILE A 131 1.78 -1.07 13.60
C ILE A 131 2.48 -1.02 14.96
N LYS A 132 3.59 -0.28 15.08
CA LYS A 132 4.30 -0.08 16.36
C LYS A 132 3.41 0.54 17.41
N LEU A 133 2.68 1.60 17.07
CA LEU A 133 1.74 2.26 17.99
C LEU A 133 0.63 1.29 18.45
N ALA A 134 0.16 0.40 17.58
CA ALA A 134 -0.82 -0.61 17.96
C ALA A 134 -0.24 -1.63 18.97
N PHE A 135 0.99 -2.09 18.78
CA PHE A 135 1.69 -2.93 19.78
C PHE A 135 1.89 -2.21 21.11
N GLN A 136 2.35 -0.97 21.09
CA GLN A 136 2.55 -0.16 22.31
C GLN A 136 1.24 0.08 23.07
N ASN A 137 0.16 0.40 22.37
CA ASN A 137 -1.15 0.59 23.00
C ASN A 137 -1.63 -0.69 23.69
N TYR A 138 -1.45 -1.85 23.04
CA TYR A 138 -1.81 -3.13 23.65
C TYR A 138 -0.94 -3.44 24.88
N GLU A 139 0.37 -3.26 24.82
CA GLU A 139 1.28 -3.44 25.95
C GLU A 139 0.85 -2.60 27.16
N GLN A 140 0.54 -1.32 26.94
CA GLN A 140 0.16 -0.39 28.00
C GLN A 140 -1.22 -0.71 28.61
N SER A 141 -2.20 -1.09 27.78
CA SER A 141 -3.57 -1.30 28.22
C SER A 141 -3.79 -2.64 28.92
N SER A 142 -3.10 -3.70 28.48
CA SER A 142 -3.33 -5.07 28.94
C SER A 142 -2.29 -5.58 29.95
N LYS A 143 -1.16 -4.86 30.14
CA LYS A 143 0.04 -5.33 30.83
C LYS A 143 0.57 -6.64 30.24
N ALA A 144 0.34 -6.86 28.94
CA ALA A 144 0.79 -8.05 28.23
C ALA A 144 2.31 -8.16 28.26
N LYS A 145 2.79 -9.39 28.37
CA LYS A 145 4.22 -9.67 28.28
C LYS A 145 4.58 -10.02 26.85
N PHE A 146 5.65 -9.45 26.40
CA PHE A 146 6.17 -9.64 25.05
C PHE A 146 7.48 -10.42 25.06
N ASN A 147 7.70 -11.23 24.04
CA ASN A 147 9.02 -11.83 23.75
C ASN A 147 9.90 -10.87 22.95
N LEU A 148 9.30 -10.04 22.09
CA LEU A 148 9.96 -8.99 21.31
C LEU A 148 9.43 -7.62 21.75
N THR A 149 10.26 -6.59 21.73
CA THR A 149 9.77 -5.22 21.99
C THR A 149 8.73 -4.81 20.95
N PRO A 150 7.81 -3.88 21.25
CA PRO A 150 6.90 -3.32 20.23
C PRO A 150 7.59 -2.80 18.96
N THR A 151 8.81 -2.27 19.11
CA THR A 151 9.61 -1.80 17.97
C THR A 151 10.11 -2.96 17.12
N ASP A 152 10.69 -4.00 17.74
CA ASP A 152 11.18 -5.18 17.02
C ASP A 152 10.03 -5.96 16.38
N SER A 153 8.88 -6.02 17.08
CA SER A 153 7.66 -6.64 16.57
C SER A 153 7.14 -5.93 15.32
N ALA A 154 7.14 -4.60 15.33
CA ALA A 154 6.73 -3.81 14.17
C ALA A 154 7.69 -4.00 12.98
N GLY A 155 9.00 -3.95 13.22
CA GLY A 155 10.00 -4.19 12.19
C GLY A 155 9.90 -5.58 11.56
N LEU A 156 9.64 -6.61 12.37
CA LEU A 156 9.40 -7.97 11.88
C LEU A 156 8.12 -8.03 11.01
N VAL A 157 7.03 -7.48 11.51
CA VAL A 157 5.72 -7.54 10.84
C VAL A 157 5.72 -6.73 9.54
N ILE A 158 6.34 -5.53 9.51
CA ILE A 158 6.41 -4.74 8.28
C ILE A 158 7.28 -5.43 7.21
N SER A 159 8.39 -6.04 7.59
CA SER A 159 9.25 -6.80 6.66
C SER A 159 8.49 -7.96 6.00
N ILE A 160 7.63 -8.65 6.77
CA ILE A 160 6.79 -9.73 6.23
C ILE A 160 5.71 -9.14 5.31
N LEU A 161 5.08 -8.03 5.68
CA LEU A 161 4.07 -7.33 4.87
C LEU A 161 4.64 -6.93 3.50
N GLU A 162 5.79 -6.28 3.49
CA GLU A 162 6.49 -5.90 2.25
C GLU A 162 6.83 -7.14 1.40
N GLY A 163 7.39 -8.17 2.03
CA GLY A 163 7.71 -9.44 1.35
C GLY A 163 6.48 -10.11 0.74
N LYS A 164 5.31 -10.01 1.39
CA LYS A 164 4.03 -10.50 0.86
C LYS A 164 3.58 -9.71 -0.36
N ILE A 165 3.61 -8.38 -0.30
CA ILE A 165 3.26 -7.50 -1.42
C ILE A 165 4.20 -7.75 -2.61
N GLN A 166 5.51 -7.82 -2.34
CA GLN A 166 6.51 -8.16 -3.36
C GLN A 166 6.27 -9.54 -4.00
N GLY A 167 5.98 -10.55 -3.18
CA GLY A 167 5.65 -11.90 -3.64
C GLY A 167 4.37 -11.95 -4.46
N PHE A 168 3.38 -11.12 -4.13
CA PHE A 168 2.12 -11.00 -4.87
C PHE A 168 2.37 -10.47 -6.29
N VAL A 169 3.11 -9.37 -6.43
CA VAL A 169 3.47 -8.81 -7.73
C VAL A 169 4.34 -9.78 -8.53
N ARG A 170 5.42 -10.32 -7.94
CA ARG A 170 6.32 -11.28 -8.60
C ARG A 170 5.62 -12.54 -9.09
N SER A 171 4.54 -12.98 -8.42
CA SER A 171 3.72 -14.11 -8.85
C SER A 171 2.74 -13.75 -9.98
N ASN A 172 2.79 -12.53 -10.49
CA ASN A 172 1.78 -11.98 -11.39
C ASN A 172 0.36 -12.09 -10.79
N PHE A 173 0.25 -11.71 -9.51
CA PHE A 173 -0.98 -11.67 -8.71
C PHE A 173 -1.68 -13.04 -8.54
N LYS A 174 -0.93 -14.14 -8.65
CA LYS A 174 -1.48 -15.51 -8.47
C LYS A 174 -1.49 -15.96 -7.01
N ARG A 175 -0.63 -15.38 -6.16
CA ARG A 175 -0.58 -15.73 -4.74
C ARG A 175 -1.82 -15.19 -4.03
N LYS A 176 -2.30 -15.94 -3.06
CA LYS A 176 -3.43 -15.57 -2.20
C LYS A 176 -2.88 -15.00 -0.90
N VAL A 177 -2.47 -13.74 -0.94
CA VAL A 177 -1.69 -13.14 0.16
C VAL A 177 -2.47 -13.03 1.46
N LEU A 178 -3.81 -12.87 1.39
CA LEU A 178 -4.65 -12.84 2.59
C LEU A 178 -4.78 -14.24 3.24
N GLU A 179 -4.97 -15.31 2.44
CA GLU A 179 -5.02 -16.67 2.98
C GLU A 179 -3.70 -17.02 3.66
N GLU A 180 -2.57 -16.78 2.98
CA GLU A 180 -1.24 -16.98 3.54
C GLU A 180 -1.01 -16.11 4.79
N TRP A 181 -1.48 -14.87 4.80
CA TRP A 181 -1.32 -13.97 5.94
C TRP A 181 -2.08 -14.47 7.17
N ASN A 182 -3.29 -14.95 7.02
CA ASN A 182 -4.09 -15.49 8.13
C ASN A 182 -3.39 -16.64 8.84
N GLU A 183 -2.71 -17.52 8.10
CA GLU A 183 -1.88 -18.57 8.72
C GLU A 183 -0.65 -18.01 9.44
N TYR A 184 0.04 -17.04 8.82
CA TYR A 184 1.27 -16.46 9.37
C TYR A 184 0.99 -15.61 10.61
N SER A 185 -0.06 -14.80 10.59
CA SER A 185 -0.39 -13.88 11.68
C SER A 185 -0.58 -14.61 13.01
N SER A 186 -1.28 -15.75 13.01
CA SER A 186 -1.48 -16.57 14.21
C SER A 186 -0.15 -17.09 14.78
N LYS A 187 0.78 -17.52 13.94
CA LYS A 187 2.11 -17.99 14.35
C LYS A 187 2.98 -16.85 14.87
N LEU A 188 2.90 -15.69 14.22
CA LEU A 188 3.61 -14.48 14.65
C LEU A 188 3.13 -14.01 16.03
N MET A 189 1.82 -14.07 16.28
CA MET A 189 1.27 -13.74 17.60
C MET A 189 1.90 -14.61 18.69
N LEU A 190 2.01 -15.93 18.47
CA LEU A 190 2.67 -16.85 19.42
C LEU A 190 4.18 -16.58 19.59
N THR A 191 4.82 -15.98 18.59
CA THR A 191 6.23 -15.61 18.63
C THR A 191 6.44 -14.29 19.39
N ILE A 192 5.56 -13.33 19.17
CA ILE A 192 5.68 -11.95 19.68
C ILE A 192 5.20 -11.86 21.14
N TYR A 193 4.08 -12.50 21.46
CA TYR A 193 3.52 -12.48 22.80
C TYR A 193 3.97 -13.68 23.63
N LYS A 194 4.01 -13.48 24.98
CA LYS A 194 4.28 -14.55 25.97
C LYS A 194 3.00 -15.23 26.40
#